data_66e200c6a6ac23bea2a254abb88b7251
#
_entry.id   66e200c6a6ac23bea2a254abb88b7251
#
_cell.length_a   1.000
_cell.length_b   1.000
_cell.length_c   1.000
_cell.angle_alpha   90.00
_cell.angle_beta   90.00
_cell.angle_gamma   90.00
#
_symmetry.space_group_name_H-M   'P 1'
#
loop_
_entity.id
_entity.type
_entity.pdbx_description
1 polymer ?
#
loop_
_entity_poly.entity_id
_entity_poly.type
_entity_poly.pdbx_seq_one_letter_code
_entity_poly.pdbx_strand_id
1 'polypeptide(L)'
;MPHKAGPPEDRDRILHMLEAAEDALRFVANRTRADLDGDRMLLRALFQCIEVIGEAASRTTPDGRARIPNLPWQEIIKMRNILVHVYWGIDRNRVWDTVRGDLPALVTILQAALAAWPED
;
A
#
# COMPACT_ATOMS: atom_id res chain seq x y z
N MET A 1 -5.19 -19.56 -24.50
CA MET A 1 -5.19 -18.44 -24.55
C MET A 1 -4.06 -17.74 -24.09
N PRO A 2 -3.72 -16.92 -24.61
CA PRO A 2 -2.60 -16.27 -24.23
C PRO A 2 -2.74 -15.60 -23.05
N HIS A 3 -1.95 -15.56 -22.37
CA HIS A 3 -2.01 -14.84 -21.35
C HIS A 3 -1.19 -13.79 -21.42
N LYS A 4 -1.16 -13.02 -20.59
CA LYS A 4 -0.65 -11.80 -20.62
C LYS A 4 0.77 -11.85 -20.42
N ALA A 5 1.53 -11.63 -21.39
CA ALA A 5 2.94 -11.51 -21.24
C ALA A 5 3.36 -10.07 -21.06
N GLY A 6 2.45 -9.15 -21.00
CA GLY A 6 2.77 -7.73 -20.85
C GLY A 6 2.83 -7.29 -19.40
N PRO A 7 2.77 -5.99 -19.16
CA PRO A 7 2.79 -5.44 -17.80
C PRO A 7 1.60 -5.93 -16.99
N PRO A 8 1.69 -5.85 -15.67
CA PRO A 8 0.61 -6.29 -14.81
C PRO A 8 -0.70 -5.58 -15.13
N GLU A 9 -1.79 -6.29 -14.98
CA GLU A 9 -3.11 -5.74 -15.14
C GLU A 9 -3.65 -5.20 -13.83
N ASP A 10 -4.82 -4.58 -13.89
CA ASP A 10 -5.40 -3.95 -12.70
C ASP A 10 -5.55 -4.91 -11.54
N ARG A 11 -5.98 -6.14 -11.80
CA ARG A 11 -6.11 -7.12 -10.72
C ARG A 11 -4.76 -7.35 -10.03
N ASP A 12 -3.69 -7.42 -10.81
CA ASP A 12 -2.36 -7.61 -10.25
C ASP A 12 -1.93 -6.41 -9.43
N ARG A 13 -2.29 -5.20 -9.86
CA ARG A 13 -1.97 -3.99 -9.09
C ARG A 13 -2.68 -4.01 -7.75
N ILE A 14 -3.96 -4.40 -7.75
CA ILE A 14 -4.72 -4.50 -6.51
C ILE A 14 -4.09 -5.55 -5.59
N LEU A 15 -3.69 -6.68 -6.14
CA LEU A 15 -3.03 -7.72 -5.36
C LEU A 15 -1.71 -7.22 -4.77
N HIS A 16 -0.92 -6.47 -5.54
CA HIS A 16 0.33 -5.91 -5.03
C HIS A 16 0.08 -4.94 -3.88
N MET A 17 -0.97 -4.12 -3.98
CA MET A 17 -1.33 -3.22 -2.90
C MET A 17 -1.68 -4.01 -1.64
N LEU A 18 -2.47 -5.06 -1.80
CA LEU A 18 -2.90 -5.88 -0.66
C LEU A 18 -1.71 -6.58 0.00
N GLU A 19 -0.84 -7.18 -0.80
CA GLU A 19 0.31 -7.88 -0.25
C GLU A 19 1.22 -6.93 0.51
N ALA A 20 1.47 -5.75 -0.04
CA ALA A 20 2.32 -4.77 0.64
C ALA A 20 1.69 -4.29 1.93
N ALA A 21 0.38 -4.06 1.94
CA ALA A 21 -0.32 -3.62 3.15
C ALA A 21 -0.29 -4.72 4.22
N GLU A 22 -0.50 -5.97 3.82
CA GLU A 22 -0.45 -7.09 4.76
C GLU A 22 0.96 -7.28 5.31
N ASP A 23 1.98 -7.12 4.46
CA ASP A 23 3.37 -7.21 4.92
C ASP A 23 3.65 -6.15 5.98
N ALA A 24 3.25 -4.90 5.72
CA ALA A 24 3.48 -3.82 6.67
C ALA A 24 2.82 -4.11 8.01
N LEU A 25 1.59 -4.62 7.99
CA LEU A 25 0.89 -4.95 9.23
C LEU A 25 1.57 -6.08 9.98
N ARG A 26 2.11 -7.08 9.27
CA ARG A 26 2.87 -8.14 9.92
C ARG A 26 4.15 -7.60 10.53
N PHE A 27 4.82 -6.68 9.84
CA PHE A 27 6.10 -6.13 10.32
C PHE A 27 5.94 -5.36 11.63
N VAL A 28 4.77 -4.73 11.85
CA VAL A 28 4.55 -3.97 13.08
C VAL A 28 3.87 -4.78 14.18
N ALA A 29 3.54 -6.05 13.92
CA ALA A 29 2.91 -6.89 14.93
C ALA A 29 3.82 -6.96 16.16
N ASN A 30 3.26 -6.67 17.32
CA ASN A 30 4.00 -6.67 18.59
C ASN A 30 5.13 -5.63 18.66
N ARG A 31 5.08 -4.60 17.81
CA ARG A 31 6.04 -3.50 17.82
C ARG A 31 5.34 -2.22 18.29
N THR A 32 6.14 -1.24 18.66
CA THR A 32 5.63 0.05 19.08
C THR A 32 6.20 1.15 18.21
N ARG A 33 5.63 2.36 18.32
CA ARG A 33 6.14 3.51 17.57
C ARG A 33 7.62 3.75 17.86
N ALA A 34 8.03 3.58 19.11
CA ALA A 34 9.41 3.83 19.52
C ALA A 34 10.40 2.89 18.82
N ASP A 35 9.94 1.71 18.38
CA ASP A 35 10.82 0.78 17.67
C ASP A 35 11.37 1.39 16.38
N LEU A 36 10.65 2.31 15.76
CA LEU A 36 11.14 2.94 14.53
C LEU A 36 12.35 3.83 14.76
N ASP A 37 12.55 4.29 15.98
CA ASP A 37 13.68 5.16 16.27
C ASP A 37 15.00 4.39 16.35
N GLY A 38 14.92 3.11 16.71
CA GLY A 38 16.12 2.30 16.87
C GLY A 38 16.28 1.19 15.83
N ASP A 39 15.29 0.98 14.98
CA ASP A 39 15.33 -0.13 14.01
C ASP A 39 15.17 0.42 12.59
N ARG A 40 16.29 0.72 11.96
CA ARG A 40 16.29 1.27 10.60
C ARG A 40 15.75 0.29 9.59
N MET A 41 15.97 -0.99 9.82
CA MET A 41 15.47 -2.00 8.89
C MET A 41 13.95 -2.02 8.89
N LEU A 42 13.35 -1.98 10.07
CA LEU A 42 11.90 -1.92 10.18
C LEU A 42 11.35 -0.67 9.50
N LEU A 43 11.94 0.49 9.77
CA LEU A 43 11.50 1.74 9.17
C LEU A 43 11.54 1.67 7.66
N ARG A 44 12.63 1.17 7.09
CA ARG A 44 12.77 1.10 5.65
C ARG A 44 11.84 0.08 5.04
N ALA A 45 11.61 -1.04 5.73
CA ALA A 45 10.68 -2.05 5.24
C ALA A 45 9.25 -1.48 5.16
N LEU A 46 8.83 -0.75 6.19
CA LEU A 46 7.51 -0.13 6.19
C LEU A 46 7.39 0.92 5.09
N PHE A 47 8.42 1.75 4.95
CA PHE A 47 8.42 2.78 3.91
C PHE A 47 8.31 2.14 2.53
N GLN A 48 9.03 1.05 2.29
CA GLN A 48 8.98 0.34 1.01
C GLN A 48 7.58 -0.20 0.75
N CYS A 49 6.92 -0.75 1.77
CA CYS A 49 5.55 -1.23 1.60
C CYS A 49 4.61 -0.09 1.17
N ILE A 50 4.74 1.06 1.80
CA ILE A 50 3.89 2.22 1.46
C ILE A 50 4.20 2.70 0.04
N GLU A 51 5.47 2.69 -0.36
CA GLU A 51 5.84 3.05 -1.72
C GLU A 51 5.22 2.11 -2.74
N VAL A 52 5.25 0.81 -2.48
CA VAL A 52 4.63 -0.16 -3.38
C VAL A 52 3.13 0.09 -3.50
N ILE A 53 2.46 0.36 -2.36
CA ILE A 53 1.02 0.65 -2.37
C ILE A 53 0.73 1.87 -3.25
N GLY A 54 1.46 2.96 -3.06
CA GLY A 54 1.24 4.18 -3.83
C GLY A 54 1.54 4.00 -5.31
N GLU A 55 2.60 3.28 -5.63
CA GLU A 55 2.98 3.03 -7.01
C GLU A 55 1.94 2.17 -7.72
N ALA A 56 1.51 1.07 -7.08
CA ALA A 56 0.51 0.20 -7.67
C ALA A 56 -0.81 0.94 -7.86
N ALA A 57 -1.21 1.76 -6.89
CA ALA A 57 -2.43 2.57 -7.02
C ALA A 57 -2.32 3.53 -8.20
N SER A 58 -1.16 4.19 -8.37
CA SER A 58 -1.00 5.18 -9.43
C SER A 58 -1.07 4.54 -10.82
N ARG A 59 -0.76 3.26 -10.92
CA ARG A 59 -0.76 2.54 -12.20
C ARG A 59 -2.06 1.82 -12.49
N THR A 60 -3.00 1.81 -11.54
CA THR A 60 -4.32 1.24 -11.77
C THR A 60 -5.09 2.15 -12.71
N THR A 61 -5.70 1.56 -13.76
CA THR A 61 -6.42 2.34 -14.76
C THR A 61 -7.72 2.91 -14.20
N PRO A 62 -8.31 3.90 -14.87
CA PRO A 62 -9.61 4.42 -14.44
C PRO A 62 -10.67 3.34 -14.32
N ASP A 63 -10.67 2.35 -15.23
CA ASP A 63 -11.62 1.24 -15.16
C ASP A 63 -11.39 0.41 -13.90
N GLY A 64 -10.13 0.12 -13.59
CA GLY A 64 -9.80 -0.63 -12.38
C GLY A 64 -10.19 0.11 -11.13
N ARG A 65 -9.95 1.44 -11.10
CA ARG A 65 -10.33 2.25 -9.94
C ARG A 65 -11.83 2.30 -9.77
N ALA A 66 -12.58 2.32 -10.86
CA ALA A 66 -14.04 2.34 -10.79
C ALA A 66 -14.62 1.09 -10.17
N ARG A 67 -13.85 0.00 -10.16
CA ARG A 67 -14.29 -1.24 -9.51
C ARG A 67 -14.22 -1.15 -7.98
N ILE A 68 -13.47 -0.21 -7.46
CA ILE A 68 -13.32 -0.01 -6.00
C ILE A 68 -13.58 1.46 -5.69
N PRO A 69 -14.84 1.92 -5.84
CA PRO A 69 -15.13 3.35 -5.70
C PRO A 69 -15.00 3.87 -4.27
N ASN A 70 -15.00 2.98 -3.28
CA ASN A 70 -14.85 3.39 -1.89
C ASN A 70 -13.39 3.49 -1.44
N LEU A 71 -12.43 3.31 -2.34
CA LEU A 71 -11.03 3.48 -2.01
C LEU A 71 -10.63 4.93 -2.26
N PRO A 72 -9.92 5.58 -1.31
CA PRO A 72 -9.49 6.97 -1.51
C PRO A 72 -8.22 7.02 -2.37
N TRP A 73 -8.39 6.82 -3.68
CA TRP A 73 -7.29 6.66 -4.62
C TRP A 73 -6.28 7.80 -4.59
N GLN A 74 -6.77 9.06 -4.55
CA GLN A 74 -5.84 10.19 -4.60
C GLN A 74 -5.00 10.28 -3.33
N GLU A 75 -5.59 10.02 -2.17
CA GLU A 75 -4.85 10.02 -0.92
C GLU A 75 -3.81 8.90 -0.92
N ILE A 76 -4.17 7.73 -1.44
CA ILE A 76 -3.23 6.60 -1.48
C ILE A 76 -2.06 6.91 -2.39
N ILE A 77 -2.34 7.48 -3.57
CA ILE A 77 -1.29 7.82 -4.51
C ILE A 77 -0.34 8.86 -3.92
N LYS A 78 -0.88 9.82 -3.17
CA LYS A 78 -0.08 10.89 -2.58
C LYS A 78 0.60 10.47 -1.28
N MET A 79 0.22 9.34 -0.73
CA MET A 79 0.68 8.91 0.59
C MET A 79 2.20 8.93 0.70
N ARG A 80 2.89 8.41 -0.29
CA ARG A 80 4.35 8.33 -0.27
C ARG A 80 5.01 9.71 -0.26
N ASN A 81 4.34 10.72 -0.83
CA ASN A 81 4.94 12.06 -0.94
C ASN A 81 5.01 12.78 0.38
N ILE A 82 4.15 12.43 1.33
CA ILE A 82 4.14 13.09 2.64
C ILE A 82 4.95 12.34 3.68
N LEU A 83 5.56 11.21 3.30
CA LEU A 83 6.35 10.41 4.22
C LEU A 83 7.81 10.84 4.28
N VAL A 84 8.25 11.66 3.33
CA VAL A 84 9.65 12.02 3.21
C VAL A 84 9.82 13.53 3.32
N HIS A 85 10.69 13.95 4.22
CA HIS A 85 11.13 15.33 4.27
C HIS A 85 12.39 15.45 3.45
N VAL A 86 12.45 16.47 2.61
CA VAL A 86 13.55 16.65 1.65
C VAL A 86 14.92 16.58 2.33
N TYR A 87 15.03 17.18 3.51
CA TYR A 87 16.32 17.28 4.19
C TYR A 87 16.50 16.31 5.35
N TRP A 88 15.42 15.74 5.86
CA TRP A 88 15.50 14.94 7.09
C TRP A 88 15.19 13.48 6.87
N GLY A 89 14.84 13.12 5.65
CA GLY A 89 14.54 11.73 5.34
C GLY A 89 13.11 11.34 5.71
N ILE A 90 12.93 10.10 6.14
CA ILE A 90 11.61 9.51 6.32
C ILE A 90 10.97 10.03 7.61
N ASP A 91 9.71 10.45 7.51
CA ASP A 91 8.92 10.89 8.65
C ASP A 91 8.38 9.67 9.40
N ARG A 92 9.02 9.33 10.51
CA ARG A 92 8.70 8.11 11.27
C ARG A 92 7.30 8.12 11.83
N ASN A 93 6.83 9.27 12.31
CA ASN A 93 5.47 9.36 12.84
C ASN A 93 4.43 9.11 11.76
N ARG A 94 4.64 9.69 10.58
CA ARG A 94 3.72 9.48 9.46
C ARG A 94 3.71 8.03 9.01
N VAL A 95 4.88 7.41 8.94
CA VAL A 95 4.97 5.99 8.57
C VAL A 95 4.17 5.15 9.57
N TRP A 96 4.41 5.36 10.86
CA TRP A 96 3.71 4.59 11.88
C TRP A 96 2.20 4.80 11.83
N ASP A 97 1.76 6.06 11.75
CA ASP A 97 0.34 6.38 11.71
C ASP A 97 -0.33 5.82 10.48
N THR A 98 0.34 5.83 9.34
CA THR A 98 -0.19 5.26 8.11
C THR A 98 -0.40 3.75 8.26
N VAL A 99 0.60 3.05 8.77
CA VAL A 99 0.52 1.59 8.90
C VAL A 99 -0.55 1.20 9.92
N ARG A 100 -0.54 1.83 11.09
CA ARG A 100 -1.47 1.42 12.16
C ARG A 100 -2.86 1.99 11.97
N GLY A 101 -2.98 3.16 11.37
CA GLY A 101 -4.26 3.85 11.24
C GLY A 101 -4.98 3.57 9.93
N ASP A 102 -4.24 3.55 8.82
CA ASP A 102 -4.87 3.51 7.50
C ASP A 102 -4.89 2.13 6.85
N LEU A 103 -3.84 1.34 7.04
CA LEU A 103 -3.71 0.08 6.31
C LEU A 103 -4.72 -1.00 6.71
N PRO A 104 -5.18 -1.11 7.97
CA PRO A 104 -6.17 -2.14 8.28
C PRO A 104 -7.45 -2.03 7.46
N ALA A 105 -7.99 -0.82 7.30
CA ALA A 105 -9.18 -0.61 6.48
C ALA A 105 -8.89 -0.88 5.01
N LEU A 106 -7.70 -0.48 4.55
CA LEU A 106 -7.28 -0.72 3.17
C LEU A 106 -7.26 -2.22 2.87
N VAL A 107 -6.70 -3.01 3.76
CA VAL A 107 -6.65 -4.47 3.59
C VAL A 107 -8.05 -5.04 3.44
N THR A 108 -8.98 -4.62 4.30
CA THR A 108 -10.36 -5.11 4.25
C THR A 108 -11.00 -4.80 2.90
N ILE A 109 -10.82 -3.56 2.41
CA ILE A 109 -11.42 -3.14 1.15
C ILE A 109 -10.80 -3.92 -0.02
N LEU A 110 -9.49 -4.06 -0.02
CA LEU A 110 -8.81 -4.75 -1.11
C LEU A 110 -9.13 -6.24 -1.14
N GLN A 111 -9.23 -6.88 0.02
CA GLN A 111 -9.61 -8.29 0.09
C GLN A 111 -11.00 -8.51 -0.52
N ALA A 112 -11.94 -7.65 -0.15
CA ALA A 112 -13.29 -7.75 -0.67
C ALA A 112 -13.32 -7.52 -2.19
N ALA A 113 -12.54 -6.56 -2.66
CA ALA A 113 -12.49 -6.24 -4.08
C ALA A 113 -11.93 -7.41 -4.89
N LEU A 114 -10.87 -8.05 -4.40
CA LEU A 114 -10.28 -9.19 -5.10
C LEU A 114 -11.22 -10.39 -5.11
N ALA A 115 -11.94 -10.61 -4.01
CA ALA A 115 -12.89 -11.71 -3.94
C ALA A 115 -14.03 -11.54 -4.94
N ALA A 116 -14.39 -10.29 -5.23
CA ALA A 116 -15.45 -9.97 -6.18
C ALA A 116 -14.94 -9.68 -7.59
N TRP A 117 -13.63 -9.75 -7.83
CA TRP A 117 -13.05 -9.39 -9.11
C TRP A 117 -13.47 -10.39 -10.19
N PRO A 118 -13.94 -9.92 -11.33
CA PRO A 118 -14.36 -10.85 -12.37
C PRO A 118 -13.17 -11.64 -12.92
N GLU A 119 -13.43 -12.88 -13.28
CA GLU A 119 -12.42 -13.67 -13.97
C GLU A 119 -12.54 -13.45 -15.44
N ASP A 120 -11.42 -13.48 -16.12
CA ASP A 120 -11.41 -13.30 -17.58
C ASP A 120 -11.53 -14.58 -18.32
#